data_4fa19094fa80a687523128b3c25aaa92
#
_entry.id   4fa19094fa80a687523128b3c25aaa92
#
_cell.length_a   1.000
_cell.length_b   1.000
_cell.length_c   1.000
_cell.angle_alpha   90.00
_cell.angle_beta   90.00
_cell.angle_gamma   90.00
#
_symmetry.space_group_name_H-M   'P 1'
#
loop_
_entity.id
_entity.type
_entity.pdbx_description
1 polymer ?
#
loop_
_entity_poly.entity_id
_entity_poly.type
_entity_poly.pdbx_seq_one_letter_code
_entity_poly.pdbx_strand_id
1 'polypeptide(L)'
;MFKENGMLLKLLAAGRRIIPSRIFKWAQPIYHGGLSLLGAAIYRFPSRHMKIIAVTGTKGKSTVVHMISNIFEDQGLPVAAIGSLGFKIKEKTWPNTLKMTMPGRLKLQKFLSKAKNAGVEYVILEATSEGIAQNRLAGISVDCAVFTNLHREHLESNGS
;
A
#
# COMPACT_ATOMS: atom_id res chain seq x y z
N MET A 1 14.44 -4.84 14.33
CA MET A 1 13.62 -4.52 15.52
C MET A 1 13.67 -3.01 15.69
N PHE A 2 12.64 -2.27 15.24
CA PHE A 2 12.59 -0.82 15.41
C PHE A 2 11.82 -0.54 16.70
N LYS A 3 12.49 -0.04 17.74
CA LYS A 3 11.83 0.59 18.88
C LYS A 3 11.08 1.82 18.36
N GLU A 4 9.75 1.77 18.34
CA GLU A 4 8.94 2.96 18.14
C GLU A 4 9.21 3.92 19.30
N ASN A 5 9.69 5.12 19.00
CA ASN A 5 9.95 6.15 20.00
C ASN A 5 8.61 6.56 20.63
N GLY A 6 8.34 6.02 21.83
CA GLY A 6 7.12 6.29 22.60
C GLY A 6 6.89 7.78 22.91
N MET A 7 7.93 8.61 22.76
CA MET A 7 7.84 10.05 22.93
C MET A 7 7.17 10.73 21.75
N LEU A 8 7.41 10.28 20.53
CA LEU A 8 6.74 10.79 19.30
C LEU A 8 5.24 10.46 19.29
N LEU A 9 4.89 9.26 19.74
CA LEU A 9 3.50 8.83 19.89
C LEU A 9 2.75 9.65 20.97
N LYS A 10 3.41 9.98 22.07
CA LYS A 10 2.85 10.84 23.13
C LYS A 10 2.67 12.28 22.67
N LEU A 11 3.60 12.84 21.90
CA LEU A 11 3.48 14.18 21.29
C LEU A 11 2.35 14.24 20.25
N LEU A 12 2.20 13.21 19.42
CA LEU A 12 1.11 13.11 18.45
C LEU A 12 -0.26 12.93 19.12
N ALA A 13 -0.31 12.18 20.25
CA ALA A 13 -1.52 12.01 21.04
C ALA A 13 -1.92 13.30 21.79
N ALA A 14 -0.96 14.09 22.27
CA ALA A 14 -1.22 15.39 22.88
C ALA A 14 -1.73 16.42 21.85
N GLY A 15 -1.13 16.44 20.65
CA GLY A 15 -1.59 17.31 19.56
C GLY A 15 -3.03 17.00 19.11
N ARG A 16 -3.46 15.72 19.18
CA ARG A 16 -4.81 15.29 18.83
C ARG A 16 -5.90 15.83 19.76
N ARG A 17 -5.57 16.23 20.99
CA ARG A 17 -6.51 16.82 21.97
C ARG A 17 -6.80 18.30 21.71
N ILE A 18 -5.96 18.99 20.96
CA ILE A 18 -6.02 20.44 20.76
C ILE A 18 -6.71 20.81 19.44
N ILE A 19 -6.78 19.88 18.46
CA ILE A 19 -7.32 20.16 17.13
C ILE A 19 -8.80 19.75 17.08
N PRO A 20 -9.73 20.67 16.74
CA PRO A 20 -11.13 20.35 16.54
C PRO A 20 -11.32 19.22 15.51
N SER A 21 -12.19 18.27 15.79
CA SER A 21 -12.40 17.06 14.97
C SER A 21 -12.73 17.35 13.48
N ARG A 22 -13.33 18.50 13.19
CA ARG A 22 -13.63 18.97 11.83
C ARG A 22 -12.35 19.34 11.06
N ILE A 23 -11.44 20.08 11.69
CA ILE A 23 -10.16 20.48 11.09
C ILE A 23 -9.27 19.24 10.89
N PHE A 24 -9.29 18.31 11.85
CA PHE A 24 -8.56 17.06 11.76
C PHE A 24 -9.02 16.20 10.58
N LYS A 25 -10.32 16.04 10.36
CA LYS A 25 -10.87 15.29 9.22
C LYS A 25 -10.52 15.93 7.88
N TRP A 26 -10.47 17.25 7.78
CA TRP A 26 -10.13 17.96 6.55
C TRP A 26 -8.63 17.94 6.26
N ALA A 27 -7.79 18.04 7.30
CA ALA A 27 -6.33 17.99 7.17
C ALA A 27 -5.78 16.56 6.96
N GLN A 28 -6.55 15.54 7.33
CA GLN A 28 -6.16 14.14 7.26
C GLN A 28 -5.73 13.66 5.86
N PRO A 29 -6.45 13.94 4.76
CA PRO A 29 -6.03 13.54 3.41
C PRO A 29 -4.73 14.22 2.97
N ILE A 30 -4.56 15.51 3.30
CA ILE A 30 -3.38 16.31 2.97
C ILE A 30 -2.16 15.77 3.73
N TYR A 31 -2.29 15.55 5.03
CA TYR A 31 -1.25 14.96 5.88
C TYR A 31 -0.86 13.56 5.38
N HIS A 32 -1.85 12.76 5.03
CA HIS A 32 -1.64 11.40 4.55
C HIS A 32 -0.99 11.35 3.17
N GLY A 33 -1.41 12.23 2.25
CA GLY A 33 -0.80 12.40 0.94
C GLY A 33 0.64 12.90 1.03
N GLY A 34 0.87 13.94 1.84
CA GLY A 34 2.21 14.49 2.08
C GLY A 34 3.19 13.47 2.65
N LEU A 35 2.75 12.66 3.62
CA LEU A 35 3.58 11.60 4.20
C LEU A 35 3.89 10.48 3.20
N SER A 36 2.95 10.16 2.29
CA SER A 36 3.17 9.18 1.22
C SER A 36 4.18 9.69 0.20
N LEU A 37 4.07 10.95 -0.22
CA LEU A 37 4.99 11.60 -1.14
C LEU A 37 6.39 11.75 -0.52
N LEU A 38 6.49 12.11 0.76
CA LEU A 38 7.75 12.13 1.47
C LEU A 38 8.41 10.74 1.49
N GLY A 39 7.63 9.71 1.76
CA GLY A 39 8.10 8.32 1.66
C GLY A 39 8.61 7.98 0.26
N ALA A 40 7.87 8.37 -0.79
CA ALA A 40 8.29 8.15 -2.17
C ALA A 40 9.60 8.89 -2.49
N ALA A 41 9.75 10.13 -2.03
CA ALA A 41 10.97 10.92 -2.20
C ALA A 41 12.18 10.31 -1.48
N ILE A 42 12.03 9.88 -0.22
CA ILE A 42 13.07 9.19 0.56
C ILE A 42 13.58 7.94 -0.19
N TYR A 43 12.70 7.17 -0.79
CA TYR A 43 13.03 5.98 -1.57
C TYR A 43 13.25 6.25 -3.06
N ARG A 44 13.36 7.53 -3.48
CA ARG A 44 13.64 7.96 -4.86
C ARG A 44 12.63 7.43 -5.88
N PHE A 45 11.32 7.50 -5.54
CA PHE A 45 10.21 7.13 -6.40
C PHE A 45 10.40 5.76 -7.09
N PRO A 46 10.52 4.67 -6.32
CA PRO A 46 10.88 3.35 -6.85
C PRO A 46 9.89 2.82 -7.90
N SER A 47 8.60 3.17 -7.80
CA SER A 47 7.55 2.76 -8.73
C SER A 47 7.78 3.22 -10.17
N ARG A 48 8.55 4.28 -10.40
CA ARG A 48 8.86 4.78 -11.75
C ARG A 48 9.76 3.85 -12.57
N HIS A 49 10.34 2.85 -11.94
CA HIS A 49 11.27 1.91 -12.56
C HIS A 49 10.67 0.50 -12.76
N MET A 50 9.38 0.35 -12.48
CA MET A 50 8.67 -0.92 -12.55
C MET A 50 7.25 -0.66 -13.05
N LYS A 51 6.60 -1.66 -13.61
CA LYS A 51 5.19 -1.62 -13.96
C LYS A 51 4.33 -2.01 -12.76
N ILE A 52 3.46 -1.12 -12.32
CA ILE A 52 2.64 -1.31 -11.14
C ILE A 52 1.21 -1.65 -11.55
N ILE A 53 0.74 -2.83 -11.16
CA ILE A 53 -0.63 -3.31 -11.34
C ILE A 53 -1.33 -3.27 -9.99
N ALA A 54 -2.33 -2.41 -9.84
CA ALA A 54 -3.12 -2.29 -8.63
C ALA A 54 -4.43 -3.07 -8.76
N VAL A 55 -4.70 -4.00 -7.85
CA VAL A 55 -5.93 -4.80 -7.85
C VAL A 55 -6.83 -4.31 -6.71
N THR A 56 -8.03 -3.84 -7.07
CA THR A 56 -9.03 -3.36 -6.11
C THR A 56 -10.39 -4.02 -6.31
N GLY A 57 -11.32 -3.76 -5.43
CA GLY A 57 -12.68 -4.30 -5.40
C GLY A 57 -13.05 -4.84 -4.04
N THR A 58 -14.26 -5.37 -3.89
CA THR A 58 -14.76 -5.86 -2.60
C THR A 58 -14.16 -7.22 -2.27
N LYS A 59 -14.31 -8.21 -3.16
CA LYS A 59 -13.86 -9.60 -2.98
C LYS A 59 -12.92 -10.03 -4.10
N GLY A 60 -12.12 -11.07 -3.84
CA GLY A 60 -11.26 -11.69 -4.85
C GLY A 60 -9.95 -10.97 -5.15
N LYS A 61 -9.66 -9.82 -4.52
CA LYS A 61 -8.41 -9.05 -4.73
C LYS A 61 -7.17 -9.91 -4.58
N SER A 62 -7.03 -10.59 -3.45
CA SER A 62 -5.86 -11.43 -3.14
C SER A 62 -5.70 -12.59 -4.10
N THR A 63 -6.83 -13.21 -4.50
CA THR A 63 -6.84 -14.28 -5.51
C THR A 63 -6.33 -13.77 -6.85
N VAL A 64 -6.82 -12.62 -7.31
CA VAL A 64 -6.40 -12.01 -8.59
C VAL A 64 -4.94 -11.58 -8.54
N VAL A 65 -4.47 -10.99 -7.42
CA VAL A 65 -3.04 -10.68 -7.22
C VAL A 65 -2.18 -11.92 -7.38
N HIS A 66 -2.58 -13.03 -6.75
CA HIS A 66 -1.85 -14.29 -6.82
C HIS A 66 -1.86 -14.90 -8.23
N MET A 67 -3.02 -14.91 -8.90
CA MET A 67 -3.15 -15.41 -10.26
C MET A 67 -2.28 -14.63 -11.25
N ILE A 68 -2.33 -13.29 -11.24
CA ILE A 68 -1.49 -12.46 -12.11
C ILE A 68 -0.01 -12.70 -11.81
N SER A 69 0.37 -12.77 -10.53
CA SER A 69 1.75 -13.03 -10.13
C SER A 69 2.26 -14.36 -10.69
N ASN A 70 1.47 -15.44 -10.56
CA ASN A 70 1.86 -16.74 -11.07
C ASN A 70 1.95 -16.77 -12.61
N ILE A 71 0.97 -16.19 -13.31
CA ILE A 71 1.00 -16.12 -14.78
C ILE A 71 2.27 -15.41 -15.27
N PHE A 72 2.66 -14.31 -14.62
CA PHE A 72 3.86 -13.57 -15.02
C PHE A 72 5.14 -14.36 -14.71
N GLU A 73 5.18 -15.06 -13.58
CA GLU A 73 6.31 -15.92 -13.22
C GLU A 73 6.46 -17.11 -14.16
N ASP A 74 5.36 -17.76 -14.54
CA ASP A 74 5.37 -18.86 -15.50
C ASP A 74 5.91 -18.42 -16.88
N GLN A 75 5.83 -17.12 -17.18
CA GLN A 75 6.45 -16.51 -18.36
C GLN A 75 7.91 -16.06 -18.12
N GLY A 76 8.49 -16.36 -16.97
CA GLY A 76 9.86 -15.97 -16.62
C GLY A 76 10.04 -14.48 -16.28
N LEU A 77 8.94 -13.72 -16.06
CA LEU A 77 9.02 -12.31 -15.74
C LEU A 77 9.35 -12.09 -14.26
N PRO A 78 10.26 -11.16 -13.93
CA PRO A 78 10.62 -10.87 -12.54
C PRO A 78 9.53 -10.06 -11.83
N VAL A 79 8.79 -10.72 -10.95
CA VAL A 79 7.58 -10.20 -10.29
C VAL A 79 7.79 -9.96 -8.79
N ALA A 80 7.09 -8.97 -8.27
CA ALA A 80 6.80 -8.84 -6.84
C ALA A 80 5.30 -8.71 -6.60
N ALA A 81 4.82 -9.24 -5.48
CA ALA A 81 3.42 -9.16 -5.08
C ALA A 81 3.30 -8.73 -3.62
N ILE A 82 2.24 -7.96 -3.34
CA ILE A 82 1.95 -7.46 -2.00
C ILE A 82 0.44 -7.45 -1.75
N GLY A 83 0.02 -8.13 -0.70
CA GLY A 83 -1.40 -8.21 -0.34
C GLY A 83 -1.63 -8.92 0.99
N SER A 84 -2.87 -9.31 1.22
CA SER A 84 -3.30 -9.99 2.46
C SER A 84 -2.64 -11.36 2.64
N LEU A 85 -2.37 -12.09 1.56
CA LEU A 85 -1.72 -13.41 1.61
C LEU A 85 -0.22 -13.32 1.94
N GLY A 86 0.40 -12.15 1.78
CA GLY A 86 1.81 -11.97 2.07
C GLY A 86 2.51 -11.01 1.12
N PHE A 87 3.82 -11.10 1.18
CA PHE A 87 4.74 -10.33 0.35
C PHE A 87 5.61 -11.30 -0.44
N LYS A 88 5.88 -10.96 -1.68
CA LYS A 88 6.74 -11.73 -2.57
C LYS A 88 7.66 -10.81 -3.35
N ILE A 89 8.92 -11.18 -3.48
CA ILE A 89 9.89 -10.56 -4.40
C ILE A 89 10.64 -11.70 -5.05
N LYS A 90 10.34 -11.98 -6.32
CA LYS A 90 10.81 -13.16 -7.04
C LYS A 90 10.48 -14.44 -6.23
N GLU A 91 11.44 -15.31 -6.03
CA GLU A 91 11.26 -16.59 -5.31
C GLU A 91 11.12 -16.43 -3.78
N LYS A 92 11.43 -15.23 -3.24
CA LYS A 92 11.36 -14.97 -1.79
C LYS A 92 9.96 -14.56 -1.37
N THR A 93 9.35 -15.35 -0.50
CA THR A 93 8.03 -15.07 0.07
C THR A 93 8.11 -14.94 1.58
N TRP A 94 7.26 -14.10 2.17
CA TRP A 94 7.08 -14.00 3.61
C TRP A 94 5.65 -13.58 3.96
N PRO A 95 5.11 -14.05 5.09
CA PRO A 95 3.73 -13.79 5.46
C PRO A 95 3.49 -12.30 5.73
N ASN A 96 2.27 -11.85 5.49
CA ASN A 96 1.82 -10.53 5.94
C ASN A 96 1.45 -10.59 7.43
N THR A 97 2.39 -10.22 8.29
CA THR A 97 2.19 -10.12 9.74
C THR A 97 1.55 -8.80 10.16
N LEU A 98 1.23 -7.92 9.21
CA LEU A 98 0.56 -6.66 9.47
C LEU A 98 -0.95 -6.94 9.67
N LYS A 99 -1.57 -6.26 10.64
CA LYS A 99 -3.03 -6.34 10.86
C LYS A 99 -3.83 -5.62 9.75
N MET A 100 -3.27 -5.46 8.56
CA MET A 100 -3.87 -4.77 7.42
C MET A 100 -3.35 -5.35 6.10
N THR A 101 -4.24 -5.44 5.12
CA THR A 101 -3.93 -5.95 3.77
C THR A 101 -2.88 -5.09 3.06
N MET A 102 -3.10 -3.78 3.07
CA MET A 102 -2.21 -2.81 2.45
C MET A 102 -1.30 -2.18 3.50
N PRO A 103 0.03 -2.33 3.41
CA PRO A 103 0.96 -1.75 4.39
C PRO A 103 0.88 -0.23 4.45
N GLY A 104 1.35 0.30 5.57
CA GLY A 104 1.50 1.75 5.72
C GLY A 104 2.48 2.34 4.69
N ARG A 105 2.35 3.61 4.42
CA ARG A 105 3.00 4.39 3.35
C ARG A 105 4.50 4.15 3.22
N LEU A 106 5.25 4.32 4.30
CA LEU A 106 6.70 4.11 4.31
C LEU A 106 7.08 2.65 4.08
N LYS A 107 6.31 1.70 4.65
CA LYS A 107 6.54 0.26 4.45
C LYS A 107 6.31 -0.14 3.00
N LEU A 108 5.29 0.45 2.35
CA LEU A 108 4.99 0.22 0.94
C LEU A 108 6.13 0.75 0.04
N GLN A 109 6.59 1.99 0.27
CA GLN A 109 7.71 2.55 -0.48
C GLN A 109 9.02 1.77 -0.26
N LYS A 110 9.26 1.31 0.98
CA LYS A 110 10.40 0.43 1.30
C LYS A 110 10.32 -0.90 0.56
N PHE A 111 9.12 -1.48 0.46
CA PHE A 111 8.91 -2.71 -0.31
C PHE A 111 9.22 -2.49 -1.79
N LEU A 112 8.66 -1.44 -2.41
CA LEU A 112 8.92 -1.09 -3.80
C LEU A 112 10.40 -0.83 -4.06
N SER A 113 11.10 -0.16 -3.14
CA SER A 113 12.55 0.03 -3.23
C SER A 113 13.32 -1.29 -3.21
N LYS A 114 12.91 -2.24 -2.36
CA LYS A 114 13.51 -3.59 -2.34
C LYS A 114 13.24 -4.36 -3.63
N ALA A 115 12.00 -4.29 -4.15
CA ALA A 115 11.63 -4.93 -5.40
C ALA A 115 12.47 -4.39 -6.58
N LYS A 116 12.59 -3.06 -6.69
CA LYS A 116 13.45 -2.40 -7.67
C LYS A 116 14.89 -2.88 -7.58
N ASN A 117 15.47 -2.90 -6.37
CA ASN A 117 16.87 -3.32 -6.17
C ASN A 117 17.08 -4.81 -6.45
N ALA A 118 16.03 -5.62 -6.41
CA ALA A 118 16.06 -7.03 -6.81
C ALA A 118 15.89 -7.23 -8.32
N GLY A 119 15.74 -6.15 -9.11
CA GLY A 119 15.53 -6.23 -10.55
C GLY A 119 14.13 -6.74 -10.92
N VAL A 120 13.11 -6.38 -10.13
CA VAL A 120 11.71 -6.68 -10.44
C VAL A 120 11.22 -5.72 -11.51
N GLU A 121 10.49 -6.23 -12.49
CA GLU A 121 9.88 -5.45 -13.57
C GLU A 121 8.40 -5.18 -13.30
N TYR A 122 7.69 -6.10 -12.67
CA TYR A 122 6.25 -6.02 -12.43
C TYR A 122 5.93 -6.14 -10.94
N VAL A 123 5.12 -5.24 -10.44
CA VAL A 123 4.62 -5.30 -9.06
C VAL A 123 3.10 -5.37 -9.07
N ILE A 124 2.54 -6.42 -8.51
CA ILE A 124 1.12 -6.59 -8.33
C ILE A 124 0.78 -6.25 -6.88
N LEU A 125 -0.03 -5.22 -6.66
CA LEU A 125 -0.40 -4.78 -5.32
C LEU A 125 -1.90 -4.85 -5.08
N GLU A 126 -2.27 -5.34 -3.91
CA GLU A 126 -3.65 -5.31 -3.44
C GLU A 126 -3.96 -3.92 -2.87
N ALA A 127 -4.87 -3.18 -3.52
CA ALA A 127 -5.32 -1.87 -3.12
C ALA A 127 -6.68 -1.97 -2.43
N THR A 128 -6.73 -1.68 -1.13
CA THR A 128 -7.99 -1.64 -0.37
C THR A 128 -8.64 -0.26 -0.50
N SER A 129 -9.98 -0.20 -0.41
CA SER A 129 -10.74 1.07 -0.38
C SER A 129 -10.22 2.03 0.69
N GLU A 130 -9.96 1.52 1.89
CA GLU A 130 -9.33 2.29 2.98
C GLU A 130 -7.93 2.81 2.61
N GLY A 131 -7.11 1.97 1.95
CA GLY A 131 -5.77 2.37 1.52
C GLY A 131 -5.81 3.48 0.50
N ILE A 132 -6.76 3.42 -0.44
CA ILE A 132 -7.01 4.46 -1.44
C ILE A 132 -7.50 5.75 -0.76
N ALA A 133 -8.53 5.66 0.07
CA ALA A 133 -9.09 6.80 0.82
C ALA A 133 -8.05 7.48 1.72
N GLN A 134 -7.10 6.73 2.25
CA GLN A 134 -5.99 7.24 3.05
C GLN A 134 -4.78 7.70 2.21
N ASN A 135 -4.90 7.83 0.89
CA ASN A 135 -3.83 8.24 -0.02
C ASN A 135 -2.53 7.41 0.13
N ARG A 136 -2.64 6.10 0.44
CA ARG A 136 -1.45 5.24 0.60
C ARG A 136 -0.72 5.01 -0.73
N LEU A 137 -1.40 5.19 -1.86
CA LEU A 137 -0.83 5.10 -3.21
C LEU A 137 -0.21 6.42 -3.71
N ALA A 138 -0.32 7.53 -2.96
CA ALA A 138 0.29 8.78 -3.37
C ALA A 138 1.81 8.62 -3.52
N GLY A 139 2.34 9.08 -4.65
CA GLY A 139 3.75 8.92 -5.03
C GLY A 139 4.08 7.55 -5.65
N ILE A 140 3.07 6.72 -5.94
CA ILE A 140 3.20 5.48 -6.71
C ILE A 140 2.60 5.72 -8.09
N SER A 141 3.38 5.47 -9.14
CA SER A 141 2.90 5.46 -10.52
C SER A 141 2.23 4.12 -10.79
N VAL A 142 0.91 4.10 -10.90
CA VAL A 142 0.12 2.90 -11.23
C VAL A 142 -0.07 2.87 -12.75
N ASP A 143 0.39 1.80 -13.40
CA ASP A 143 0.28 1.62 -14.85
C ASP A 143 -1.04 0.96 -15.25
N CYS A 144 -1.55 0.03 -14.40
CA CYS A 144 -2.79 -0.69 -14.65
C CYS A 144 -3.58 -0.83 -13.34
N ALA A 145 -4.90 -0.63 -13.44
CA ALA A 145 -5.82 -0.89 -12.34
C ALA A 145 -6.80 -2.01 -12.74
N VAL A 146 -6.88 -3.04 -11.90
CA VAL A 146 -7.80 -4.15 -12.05
C VAL A 146 -8.90 -4.03 -11.01
N PHE A 147 -10.14 -3.97 -11.47
CA PHE A 147 -11.31 -3.90 -10.60
C PHE A 147 -12.05 -5.25 -10.63
N THR A 148 -12.10 -5.95 -9.49
CA THR A 148 -12.68 -7.29 -9.43
C THR A 148 -14.19 -7.28 -9.39
N ASN A 149 -14.77 -6.56 -8.43
CA ASN A 149 -16.22 -6.43 -8.25
C ASN A 149 -16.57 -5.34 -7.24
N LEU A 150 -17.84 -4.95 -7.20
CA LEU A 150 -18.40 -4.02 -6.22
C LEU A 150 -19.60 -4.68 -5.52
N HIS A 151 -19.44 -4.92 -4.22
CA HIS A 151 -20.52 -5.34 -3.33
C HIS A 151 -20.66 -4.36 -2.18
N ARG A 152 -21.82 -4.31 -1.56
CA ARG A 152 -22.04 -3.53 -0.33
C ARG A 152 -21.29 -4.18 0.83
N GLU A 153 -20.11 -3.68 1.14
CA GLU A 153 -19.31 -4.04 2.32
C GLU A 153 -18.67 -2.80 2.89
N HIS A 154 -18.32 -2.83 4.18
CA HIS A 154 -17.67 -1.71 4.88
C HIS A 154 -18.48 -0.40 4.87
N LEU A 155 -19.80 -0.47 5.01
CA LEU A 155 -20.69 0.71 5.07
C LEU A 155 -20.31 1.67 6.20
N GLU A 156 -19.75 1.16 7.30
CA GLU A 156 -19.28 1.96 8.44
C GLU A 156 -18.07 2.85 8.11
N SER A 157 -17.22 2.44 7.17
CA SER A 157 -16.00 3.18 6.82
C SER A 157 -16.14 4.06 5.58
N ASN A 158 -17.04 3.72 4.66
CA ASN A 158 -17.15 4.39 3.36
C ASN A 158 -18.42 5.25 3.22
N GLY A 159 -19.29 5.25 4.23
CA GLY A 159 -20.60 5.89 4.17
C GLY A 159 -21.60 5.11 3.29
N SER A 160 -22.88 5.35 3.52
CA SER A 160 -23.97 4.76 2.71
C SER A 160 -24.04 5.38 1.32
#